data_a6cdcad553cdc50a9162e12d35947885
#
_entry.id   a6cdcad553cdc50a9162e12d35947885
#
_cell.length_a   1.000
_cell.length_b   1.000
_cell.length_c   1.000
_cell.angle_alpha   90.00
_cell.angle_beta   90.00
_cell.angle_gamma   90.00
#
_symmetry.space_group_name_H-M   'P 1'
#
loop_
_entity.id
_entity.type
_entity.pdbx_description
1 polymer ?
#
loop_
_entity_poly.entity_id
_entity_poly.type
_entity_poly.pdbx_seq_one_letter_code
_entity_poly.pdbx_strand_id
1 'polypeptide(L)'
;MQPGDLTVPEMLFPDPLHEAEGMNQQDFHANCRGELAHLPDVYRDDPELLFGWVADAVKKEVRLVPRSASPVSTRAATAAEEILGLNRAELKGLRWTVYEDLEIFRNVLTELDSSVPLARQVREKIRTMMDNSGEFAGMVRYFVRDAWNLNL
;
A
#
# COMPACT_ATOMS: atom_id res chain seq x y z
N MET A 1 -47.44 -1.16 -33.29
CA MET A 1 -46.24 -0.50 -32.81
C MET A 1 -45.46 -1.51 -31.95
N GLN A 2 -44.48 -2.20 -32.53
CA GLN A 2 -43.66 -3.19 -31.83
C GLN A 2 -42.57 -2.45 -31.05
N PRO A 3 -42.29 -2.83 -29.80
CA PRO A 3 -41.16 -2.22 -29.06
C PRO A 3 -39.86 -2.71 -29.70
N GLY A 4 -39.03 -1.75 -30.10
CA GLY A 4 -37.72 -2.00 -30.67
C GLY A 4 -36.81 -2.74 -29.71
N ASP A 5 -36.27 -3.82 -30.24
CA ASP A 5 -35.20 -4.60 -29.63
C ASP A 5 -33.94 -3.73 -29.49
N LEU A 6 -33.71 -3.20 -28.31
CA LEU A 6 -32.45 -2.58 -27.94
C LEU A 6 -31.46 -3.71 -27.67
N THR A 7 -30.91 -4.28 -28.73
CA THR A 7 -29.68 -5.07 -28.61
C THR A 7 -28.57 -4.17 -28.11
N VAL A 8 -28.31 -4.26 -26.81
CA VAL A 8 -27.06 -3.76 -26.21
C VAL A 8 -25.94 -4.44 -26.99
N PRO A 9 -24.98 -3.70 -27.59
CA PRO A 9 -23.85 -4.34 -28.22
C PRO A 9 -23.17 -5.20 -27.16
N GLU A 10 -23.10 -6.49 -27.41
CA GLU A 10 -22.32 -7.43 -26.64
C GLU A 10 -20.88 -6.91 -26.64
N MET A 11 -20.51 -6.22 -25.59
CA MET A 11 -19.09 -5.90 -25.37
C MET A 11 -18.43 -7.25 -25.14
N LEU A 12 -17.80 -7.74 -26.20
CA LEU A 12 -16.86 -8.85 -26.17
C LEU A 12 -15.69 -8.48 -25.25
N PHE A 13 -15.94 -8.53 -23.95
CA PHE A 13 -14.86 -8.83 -23.04
C PHE A 13 -14.56 -10.30 -23.27
N PRO A 14 -13.37 -10.69 -23.70
CA PRO A 14 -13.00 -12.10 -23.73
C PRO A 14 -13.30 -12.65 -22.33
N ASP A 15 -14.10 -13.69 -22.26
CA ASP A 15 -14.45 -14.31 -20.98
C ASP A 15 -13.14 -14.85 -20.36
N PRO A 16 -12.59 -14.21 -19.31
CA PRO A 16 -11.30 -14.60 -18.76
C PRO A 16 -11.34 -16.02 -18.18
N LEU A 17 -12.54 -16.57 -17.98
CA LEU A 17 -12.71 -17.93 -17.49
C LEU A 17 -12.59 -18.96 -18.61
N HIS A 18 -12.92 -18.61 -19.86
CA HIS A 18 -12.84 -19.54 -20.98
C HIS A 18 -11.43 -19.75 -21.53
N GLU A 19 -10.58 -18.72 -21.45
CA GLU A 19 -9.17 -18.84 -21.83
C GLU A 19 -8.33 -19.55 -20.75
N ALA A 20 -8.81 -19.61 -19.51
CA ALA A 20 -8.13 -20.28 -18.40
C ALA A 20 -8.38 -21.79 -18.34
N GLU A 21 -9.35 -22.32 -19.09
CA GLU A 21 -9.60 -23.76 -19.20
C GLU A 21 -8.45 -24.45 -19.96
N GLY A 22 -7.47 -24.96 -19.22
CA GLY A 22 -6.31 -25.67 -19.74
C GLY A 22 -4.96 -25.00 -19.46
N MET A 23 -4.99 -23.78 -18.94
CA MET A 23 -3.77 -23.07 -18.50
C MET A 23 -3.46 -23.45 -17.05
N ASN A 24 -2.22 -23.91 -16.78
CA ASN A 24 -1.84 -24.11 -15.39
C ASN A 24 -1.70 -22.74 -14.69
N GLN A 25 -1.77 -22.74 -13.36
CA GLN A 25 -1.75 -21.53 -12.56
C GLN A 25 -0.52 -20.66 -12.80
N GLN A 26 0.64 -21.25 -13.14
CA GLN A 26 1.88 -20.54 -13.43
C GLN A 26 1.82 -19.83 -14.78
N ASP A 27 1.24 -20.45 -15.79
CA ASP A 27 1.10 -19.86 -17.14
C ASP A 27 0.07 -18.72 -17.15
N PHE A 28 -1.06 -18.89 -16.44
CA PHE A 28 -2.05 -17.83 -16.23
C PHE A 28 -1.38 -16.59 -15.60
N HIS A 29 -0.56 -16.79 -14.60
CA HIS A 29 0.11 -15.69 -13.94
C HIS A 29 1.26 -15.08 -14.74
N ALA A 30 1.93 -15.85 -15.58
CA ALA A 30 2.92 -15.33 -16.52
C ALA A 30 2.24 -14.42 -17.57
N ASN A 31 1.06 -14.81 -18.06
CA ASN A 31 0.26 -14.02 -18.98
C ASN A 31 -0.26 -12.73 -18.34
N CYS A 32 -0.81 -12.79 -17.13
CA CYS A 32 -1.22 -11.58 -16.38
C CYS A 32 -0.06 -10.59 -16.16
N ARG A 33 1.16 -11.07 -15.96
CA ARG A 33 2.36 -10.21 -15.91
C ARG A 33 2.70 -9.60 -17.27
N GLY A 34 2.51 -10.36 -18.35
CA GLY A 34 2.72 -9.87 -19.72
C GLY A 34 1.73 -8.79 -20.12
N GLU A 35 0.52 -8.82 -19.59
CA GLU A 35 -0.54 -7.82 -19.80
C GLU A 35 -0.31 -6.51 -19.03
N LEU A 36 0.82 -6.39 -18.30
CA LEU A 36 1.18 -5.19 -17.56
C LEU A 36 0.09 -4.75 -16.57
N ALA A 37 -0.43 -5.69 -15.78
CA ALA A 37 -1.41 -5.39 -14.76
C ALA A 37 -1.03 -4.14 -13.96
N HIS A 38 -1.93 -3.17 -13.89
CA HIS A 38 -1.68 -1.90 -13.21
C HIS A 38 -1.80 -2.00 -11.71
N LEU A 39 -2.69 -2.88 -11.23
CA LEU A 39 -2.88 -3.11 -9.81
C LEU A 39 -2.05 -4.32 -9.35
N PRO A 40 -1.45 -4.25 -8.14
CA PRO A 40 -0.77 -5.40 -7.55
C PRO A 40 -1.74 -6.57 -7.36
N ASP A 41 -1.25 -7.78 -7.58
CA ASP A 41 -1.97 -9.00 -7.21
C ASP A 41 -1.88 -9.16 -5.68
N VAL A 42 -3.00 -9.01 -4.99
CA VAL A 42 -3.08 -9.08 -3.52
C VAL A 42 -2.65 -10.42 -2.92
N TYR A 43 -2.56 -11.47 -3.73
CA TYR A 43 -2.15 -12.82 -3.30
C TYR A 43 -0.67 -13.11 -3.57
N ARG A 44 0.02 -12.27 -4.34
CA ARG A 44 1.37 -12.54 -4.84
C ARG A 44 2.34 -11.42 -4.62
N ASP A 45 1.87 -10.20 -4.80
CA ASP A 45 2.72 -9.04 -4.69
C ASP A 45 2.73 -8.56 -3.25
N ASP A 46 3.93 -8.37 -2.71
CA ASP A 46 4.09 -7.74 -1.41
C ASP A 46 3.97 -6.22 -1.58
N PRO A 47 2.92 -5.58 -1.03
CA PRO A 47 2.76 -4.14 -1.12
C PRO A 47 3.94 -3.36 -0.56
N GLU A 48 4.66 -3.92 0.41
CA GLU A 48 5.83 -3.27 1.02
C GLU A 48 7.01 -3.15 0.05
N LEU A 49 7.06 -4.01 -0.97
CA LEU A 49 8.07 -3.94 -2.04
C LEU A 49 7.70 -2.94 -3.15
N LEU A 50 6.43 -2.59 -3.26
CA LEU A 50 5.90 -1.73 -4.33
C LEU A 50 5.74 -0.29 -3.89
N PHE A 51 5.34 -0.06 -2.64
CA PHE A 51 4.97 1.25 -2.11
C PHE A 51 5.96 1.78 -1.09
N GLY A 52 6.21 3.06 -1.16
CA GLY A 52 6.88 3.86 -0.16
C GLY A 52 5.98 4.98 0.35
N TRP A 53 6.47 5.75 1.29
CA TRP A 53 5.70 6.80 1.94
C TRP A 53 6.54 8.06 2.10
N VAL A 54 5.94 9.21 1.86
CA VAL A 54 6.58 10.52 2.04
C VAL A 54 5.71 11.38 2.94
N ALA A 55 6.30 11.82 4.05
CA ALA A 55 5.69 12.76 4.96
C ALA A 55 6.03 14.20 4.56
N ASP A 56 5.02 15.06 4.52
CA ASP A 56 5.13 16.51 4.30
C ASP A 56 4.62 17.24 5.55
N ALA A 57 5.57 17.72 6.37
CA ALA A 57 5.25 18.40 7.62
C ALA A 57 4.56 19.76 7.41
N VAL A 58 4.79 20.41 6.28
CA VAL A 58 4.16 21.70 5.98
C VAL A 58 2.68 21.53 5.67
N LYS A 59 2.37 20.51 4.86
CA LYS A 59 0.99 20.19 4.47
C LYS A 59 0.28 19.31 5.49
N LYS A 60 1.00 18.74 6.44
CA LYS A 60 0.50 17.72 7.37
C LYS A 60 -0.16 16.55 6.64
N GLU A 61 0.58 15.98 5.71
CA GLU A 61 0.15 14.89 4.86
C GLU A 61 1.19 13.77 4.78
N VAL A 62 0.71 12.52 4.68
CA VAL A 62 1.57 11.39 4.26
C VAL A 62 1.01 10.80 2.98
N ARG A 63 1.83 10.80 1.92
CA ARG A 63 1.49 10.27 0.60
C ARG A 63 2.12 8.91 0.38
N LEU A 64 1.37 8.05 -0.29
CA LEU A 64 1.88 6.85 -0.92
C LEU A 64 2.63 7.24 -2.21
N VAL A 65 3.81 6.68 -2.39
CA VAL A 65 4.68 6.88 -3.55
C VAL A 65 5.23 5.55 -4.04
N PRO A 66 5.79 5.47 -5.26
CA PRO A 66 6.52 4.28 -5.67
C PRO A 66 7.67 3.97 -4.69
N ARG A 67 7.87 2.71 -4.36
CA ARG A 67 8.98 2.27 -3.49
C ARG A 67 10.34 2.52 -4.14
N SER A 68 10.38 2.37 -5.45
CA SER A 68 11.59 2.53 -6.27
C SER A 68 11.24 3.13 -7.62
N ALA A 69 12.26 3.52 -8.38
CA ALA A 69 12.11 3.98 -9.76
C ALA A 69 11.76 2.85 -10.76
N SER A 70 11.51 1.63 -10.29
CA SER A 70 11.14 0.52 -11.16
C SER A 70 9.81 0.80 -11.87
N PRO A 71 9.65 0.36 -13.14
CA PRO A 71 8.38 0.50 -13.84
C PRO A 71 7.21 -0.17 -13.12
N VAL A 72 7.45 -1.26 -12.39
CA VAL A 72 6.43 -1.99 -11.64
C VAL A 72 5.93 -1.16 -10.46
N SER A 73 6.83 -0.64 -9.61
CA SER A 73 6.47 0.22 -8.48
C SER A 73 5.77 1.50 -8.95
N THR A 74 6.26 2.10 -10.04
CA THR A 74 5.66 3.33 -10.58
C THR A 74 4.23 3.09 -11.07
N ARG A 75 3.99 2.04 -11.86
CA ARG A 75 2.63 1.69 -12.32
C ARG A 75 1.69 1.36 -11.16
N ALA A 76 2.17 0.56 -10.20
CA ALA A 76 1.38 0.21 -9.03
C ALA A 76 0.96 1.46 -8.22
N ALA A 77 1.88 2.40 -7.99
CA ALA A 77 1.57 3.63 -7.26
C ALA A 77 0.61 4.55 -8.03
N THR A 78 0.80 4.69 -9.36
CA THR A 78 -0.12 5.44 -10.21
C THR A 78 -1.53 4.84 -10.19
N ALA A 79 -1.66 3.53 -10.34
CA ALA A 79 -2.95 2.86 -10.27
C ALA A 79 -3.59 2.95 -8.89
N ALA A 80 -2.81 2.85 -7.82
CA ALA A 80 -3.29 3.03 -6.45
C ALA A 80 -3.82 4.46 -6.21
N GLU A 81 -3.23 5.47 -6.84
CA GLU A 81 -3.71 6.84 -6.77
C GLU A 81 -4.96 7.06 -7.64
N GLU A 82 -4.90 6.70 -8.92
CA GLU A 82 -5.95 7.02 -9.90
C GLU A 82 -7.20 6.15 -9.75
N ILE A 83 -7.04 4.85 -9.45
CA ILE A 83 -8.14 3.89 -9.40
C ILE A 83 -8.70 3.76 -7.99
N LEU A 84 -7.80 3.63 -6.98
CA LEU A 84 -8.20 3.41 -5.59
C LEU A 84 -8.27 4.70 -4.77
N GLY A 85 -7.80 5.83 -5.29
CA GLY A 85 -7.81 7.11 -4.61
C GLY A 85 -7.01 7.10 -3.30
N LEU A 86 -5.92 6.31 -3.24
CA LEU A 86 -5.18 6.15 -1.98
C LEU A 86 -4.45 7.42 -1.52
N ASN A 87 -4.30 8.44 -2.38
CA ASN A 87 -3.75 9.74 -2.01
C ASN A 87 -4.81 10.86 -1.91
N ARG A 88 -6.10 10.50 -1.76
CA ARG A 88 -7.13 11.52 -1.46
C ARG A 88 -6.83 12.24 -0.16
N ALA A 89 -7.30 13.49 -0.05
CA ALA A 89 -6.95 14.42 1.03
C ALA A 89 -7.21 13.83 2.42
N GLU A 90 -8.37 13.19 2.61
CA GLU A 90 -8.76 12.59 3.89
C GLU A 90 -7.80 11.50 4.35
N LEU A 91 -7.40 10.59 3.44
CA LEU A 91 -6.45 9.51 3.76
C LEU A 91 -5.06 10.05 4.07
N LYS A 92 -4.61 11.07 3.35
CA LYS A 92 -3.31 11.70 3.61
C LYS A 92 -3.26 12.34 4.99
N GLY A 93 -4.36 13.01 5.40
CA GLY A 93 -4.52 13.60 6.72
C GLY A 93 -4.59 12.57 7.85
N LEU A 94 -5.37 11.49 7.68
CA LEU A 94 -5.42 10.39 8.66
C LEU A 94 -4.05 9.73 8.86
N ARG A 95 -3.32 9.49 7.78
CA ARG A 95 -1.94 8.96 7.87
C ARG A 95 -1.00 9.91 8.58
N TRP A 96 -1.18 11.22 8.38
CA TRP A 96 -0.39 12.21 9.10
C TRP A 96 -0.57 12.11 10.61
N THR A 97 -1.79 11.93 11.11
CA THR A 97 -2.05 11.75 12.54
C THR A 97 -1.27 10.56 13.12
N VAL A 98 -1.30 9.41 12.41
CA VAL A 98 -0.54 8.23 12.83
C VAL A 98 0.98 8.46 12.74
N TYR A 99 1.43 9.16 11.71
CA TYR A 99 2.84 9.51 11.54
C TYR A 99 3.35 10.46 12.65
N GLU A 100 2.56 11.45 13.02
CA GLU A 100 2.88 12.41 14.08
C GLU A 100 3.06 11.70 15.44
N ASP A 101 2.16 10.78 15.79
CA ASP A 101 2.30 9.93 16.98
C ASP A 101 3.58 9.09 16.92
N LEU A 102 3.85 8.50 15.76
CA LEU A 102 5.03 7.67 15.54
C LEU A 102 6.33 8.48 15.65
N GLU A 103 6.33 9.73 15.18
CA GLU A 103 7.47 10.66 15.30
C GLU A 103 7.74 11.04 16.76
N ILE A 104 6.68 11.25 17.56
CA ILE A 104 6.81 11.46 19.01
C ILE A 104 7.45 10.22 19.67
N PHE A 105 6.99 9.03 19.35
CA PHE A 105 7.56 7.79 19.89
C PHE A 105 9.03 7.61 19.50
N ARG A 106 9.38 7.92 18.25
CA ARG A 106 10.78 7.92 17.80
C ARG A 106 11.64 8.85 18.65
N ASN A 107 11.20 10.08 18.87
CA ASN A 107 11.93 11.07 19.64
C ASN A 107 12.13 10.59 21.09
N VAL A 108 11.10 10.02 21.72
CA VAL A 108 11.21 9.41 23.06
C VAL A 108 12.28 8.32 23.08
N LEU A 109 12.31 7.43 22.08
CA LEU A 109 13.30 6.35 22.00
C LEU A 109 14.72 6.85 21.71
N THR A 110 14.86 8.02 21.09
CA THR A 110 16.17 8.62 20.82
C THR A 110 16.77 9.28 22.08
N GLU A 111 15.91 9.81 22.94
CA GLU A 111 16.33 10.54 24.13
C GLU A 111 16.46 9.64 25.39
N LEU A 112 15.73 8.54 25.45
CA LEU A 112 15.70 7.67 26.63
C LEU A 112 16.60 6.44 26.46
N ASP A 113 17.29 6.09 27.56
CA ASP A 113 17.99 4.81 27.65
C ASP A 113 17.00 3.63 27.48
N SER A 114 17.46 2.59 26.80
CA SER A 114 16.66 1.40 26.50
C SER A 114 16.15 0.65 27.73
N SER A 115 16.80 0.83 28.89
CA SER A 115 16.43 0.22 30.17
C SER A 115 15.23 0.89 30.86
N VAL A 116 14.92 2.13 30.48
CA VAL A 116 13.81 2.90 31.07
C VAL A 116 12.47 2.23 30.77
N PRO A 117 11.59 2.05 31.78
CA PRO A 117 10.28 1.41 31.56
C PRO A 117 9.46 2.09 30.45
N LEU A 118 9.49 3.41 30.35
CA LEU A 118 8.79 4.15 29.30
C LEU A 118 9.30 3.78 27.91
N ALA A 119 10.61 3.66 27.72
CA ALA A 119 11.19 3.27 26.44
C ALA A 119 10.69 1.86 26.02
N ARG A 120 10.55 0.92 26.96
CA ARG A 120 9.98 -0.41 26.69
C ARG A 120 8.52 -0.33 26.29
N GLN A 121 7.71 0.48 26.97
CA GLN A 121 6.29 0.67 26.63
C GLN A 121 6.14 1.28 25.24
N VAL A 122 6.96 2.27 24.89
CA VAL A 122 6.95 2.90 23.56
C VAL A 122 7.32 1.88 22.47
N ARG A 123 8.35 1.05 22.66
CA ARG A 123 8.69 -0.01 21.71
C ARG A 123 7.54 -0.98 21.51
N GLU A 124 6.90 -1.40 22.58
CA GLU A 124 5.75 -2.30 22.49
C GLU A 124 4.58 -1.65 21.76
N LYS A 125 4.33 -0.36 21.99
CA LYS A 125 3.31 0.39 21.27
C LYS A 125 3.61 0.44 19.77
N ILE A 126 4.86 0.73 19.38
CA ILE A 126 5.27 0.73 17.96
C ILE A 126 5.09 -0.67 17.34
N ARG A 127 5.48 -1.74 18.05
CA ARG A 127 5.26 -3.11 17.56
C ARG A 127 3.79 -3.41 17.32
N THR A 128 2.91 -2.98 18.21
CA THR A 128 1.46 -3.11 18.03
C THR A 128 0.97 -2.34 16.80
N MET A 129 1.50 -1.14 16.55
CA MET A 129 1.15 -0.36 15.35
C MET A 129 1.66 -1.00 14.06
N MET A 130 2.76 -1.78 14.13
CA MET A 130 3.33 -2.52 12.99
C MET A 130 2.59 -3.83 12.69
N ASP A 131 1.77 -4.32 13.61
CA ASP A 131 0.98 -5.53 13.41
C ASP A 131 -0.01 -5.35 12.24
N ASN A 132 -0.35 -6.43 11.55
CA ASN A 132 -1.27 -6.37 10.40
C ASN A 132 -2.67 -5.83 10.74
N SER A 133 -3.06 -5.89 12.00
CA SER A 133 -4.29 -5.27 12.53
C SER A 133 -4.16 -3.78 12.81
N GLY A 134 -2.93 -3.23 12.79
CA GLY A 134 -2.66 -1.82 13.04
C GLY A 134 -3.14 -0.90 11.90
N GLU A 135 -3.65 0.26 12.28
CA GLU A 135 -4.03 1.28 11.30
C GLU A 135 -2.80 1.75 10.52
N PHE A 136 -2.86 1.69 9.20
CA PHE A 136 -1.75 2.00 8.29
C PHE A 136 -0.44 1.24 8.59
N ALA A 137 -0.53 -0.01 9.06
CA ALA A 137 0.61 -0.82 9.50
C ALA A 137 1.77 -0.87 8.47
N GLY A 138 1.46 -0.97 7.18
CA GLY A 138 2.48 -0.92 6.10
C GLY A 138 3.26 0.39 6.07
N MET A 139 2.58 1.52 6.29
CA MET A 139 3.24 2.83 6.42
C MET A 139 4.10 2.89 7.68
N VAL A 140 3.60 2.41 8.81
CA VAL A 140 4.34 2.38 10.08
C VAL A 140 5.61 1.54 9.93
N ARG A 141 5.51 0.33 9.34
CA ARG A 141 6.67 -0.53 9.07
C ARG A 141 7.70 0.15 8.18
N TYR A 142 7.25 0.86 7.15
CA TYR A 142 8.14 1.61 6.27
C TYR A 142 8.95 2.67 7.03
N PHE A 143 8.29 3.52 7.83
CA PHE A 143 9.03 4.55 8.57
C PHE A 143 9.95 3.94 9.62
N VAL A 144 9.50 2.95 10.35
CA VAL A 144 10.29 2.32 11.42
C VAL A 144 11.50 1.57 10.89
N ARG A 145 11.32 0.72 9.87
CA ARG A 145 12.37 -0.17 9.37
C ARG A 145 13.26 0.49 8.34
N ASP A 146 12.64 1.17 7.36
CA ASP A 146 13.35 1.60 6.16
C ASP A 146 13.79 3.06 6.22
N ALA A 147 12.93 3.97 6.68
CA ALA A 147 13.26 5.38 6.73
C ALA A 147 14.12 5.76 7.95
N TRP A 148 13.83 5.18 9.11
CA TRP A 148 14.50 5.52 10.37
C TRP A 148 15.43 4.44 10.90
N ASN A 149 15.35 3.22 10.38
CA ASN A 149 16.15 2.07 10.83
C ASN A 149 16.14 1.87 12.36
N LEU A 150 14.96 1.96 12.96
CA LEU A 150 14.78 1.83 14.40
C LEU A 150 14.89 0.37 14.85
N ASN A 151 15.75 0.10 15.82
CA ASN A 151 15.82 -1.18 16.52
C ASN A 151 14.79 -1.20 17.66
N LEU A 152 13.77 -2.09 17.51
CA LEU A 152 12.68 -2.25 18.47
C LEU A 152 12.87 -3.49 19.34
#